data_3e29ece0bc0e85cf3620284525ecda46
#
_entry.id   3e29ece0bc0e85cf3620284525ecda46
#
_cell.length_a   1.000
_cell.length_b   1.000
_cell.length_c   1.000
_cell.angle_alpha   90.00
_cell.angle_beta   90.00
_cell.angle_gamma   90.00
#
_symmetry.space_group_name_H-M   'P 1'
#
loop_
_entity.id
_entity.type
_entity.pdbx_description
1 polymer ?
#
loop_
_entity_poly.entity_id
_entity_poly.type
_entity_poly.pdbx_seq_one_letter_code
_entity_poly.pdbx_strand_id
1 'polypeptide(L)'
;MKQWMKKSLAACLALVMCLTLAACGGKEGETPAEESVNVRVAALKGPTAMGMVKLMSDYAPVEEALEDKENVVTAGGGNTYEFTLAASADEVSPKLMQGELDIACVPANLASVLYNRTDGGIVTLAVNTLGVLYIVENGNSVQSMADLAGRTIVASGKGSTPEYALRYLLTENGIDPDTGVTIDWKSEHSECVASLASGAATIAMLPQPFVTVAQTQLPDLRVALDLTEEWDALDNGSALLTGVVVARADFVEEHPAAVEEFLTSYAESVEWVNANTAEAAELIGGYDIVDAAVAEKALPYCNIVCITGSEMKDMLSGYLQVLFDAAPASVGQDAETGEGGLPGNDFYYGA
;
A
#
# COMPACT_ATOMS: atom_id res chain seq x y z
N MET A 1 16.31 -67.09 52.74
CA MET A 1 17.11 -65.98 52.14
C MET A 1 16.62 -65.50 50.74
N LYS A 2 16.20 -66.38 49.83
CA LYS A 2 15.81 -65.98 48.46
C LYS A 2 14.48 -65.17 48.37
N GLN A 3 13.56 -65.22 49.31
CA GLN A 3 12.31 -64.49 49.28
C GLN A 3 12.41 -63.04 49.82
N TRP A 4 13.41 -62.79 50.68
CA TRP A 4 13.60 -61.41 51.24
C TRP A 4 14.31 -60.49 50.29
N MET A 5 15.26 -61.03 49.52
CA MET A 5 15.95 -60.28 48.46
C MET A 5 15.04 -59.84 47.31
N LYS A 6 13.98 -60.62 46.99
CA LYS A 6 12.99 -60.25 45.96
C LYS A 6 12.09 -59.15 46.42
N LYS A 7 11.75 -59.04 47.70
CA LYS A 7 10.94 -57.97 48.26
C LYS A 7 11.69 -56.66 48.39
N SER A 8 12.95 -56.69 48.69
CA SER A 8 13.81 -55.50 48.75
C SER A 8 14.14 -54.94 47.39
N LEU A 9 14.27 -55.79 46.35
CA LEU A 9 14.49 -55.33 44.98
C LEU A 9 13.25 -54.68 44.37
N ALA A 10 12.04 -55.17 44.71
CA ALA A 10 10.79 -54.58 44.27
C ALA A 10 10.51 -53.19 44.94
N ALA A 11 10.89 -53.03 46.20
CA ALA A 11 10.77 -51.76 46.91
C ALA A 11 11.74 -50.69 46.37
N CYS A 12 12.97 -51.08 45.99
CA CYS A 12 13.91 -50.13 45.38
C CYS A 12 13.52 -49.73 43.95
N LEU A 13 12.88 -50.62 43.16
CA LEU A 13 12.39 -50.28 41.83
C LEU A 13 11.18 -49.34 41.90
N ALA A 14 10.30 -49.54 42.90
CA ALA A 14 9.14 -48.61 43.09
C ALA A 14 9.58 -47.22 43.56
N LEU A 15 10.67 -47.14 44.36
CA LEU A 15 11.18 -45.83 44.82
C LEU A 15 11.91 -45.07 43.71
N VAL A 16 12.56 -45.75 42.76
CA VAL A 16 13.22 -45.13 41.60
C VAL A 16 12.18 -44.67 40.59
N MET A 17 11.04 -45.36 40.41
CA MET A 17 9.94 -44.88 39.57
C MET A 17 9.18 -43.66 40.15
N CYS A 18 9.11 -43.53 41.48
CA CYS A 18 8.49 -42.36 42.10
C CYS A 18 9.40 -41.10 42.05
N LEU A 19 10.71 -41.25 41.94
CA LEU A 19 11.64 -40.15 41.82
C LEU A 19 11.75 -39.59 40.39
N THR A 20 11.37 -40.35 39.38
CA THR A 20 11.32 -39.87 37.98
C THR A 20 10.05 -39.13 37.62
N LEU A 21 8.99 -39.25 38.44
CA LEU A 21 7.73 -38.50 38.26
C LEU A 21 7.69 -37.14 38.99
N ALA A 22 8.68 -36.82 39.83
CA ALA A 22 8.78 -35.55 40.50
C ALA A 22 9.72 -34.56 39.80
N ALA A 23 10.29 -34.90 38.63
CA ALA A 23 11.13 -34.02 37.81
C ALA A 23 10.40 -33.40 36.61
N CYS A 24 9.08 -33.64 36.47
CA CYS A 24 8.20 -32.86 35.62
C CYS A 24 7.44 -31.81 36.46
N GLY A 25 8.20 -30.98 37.17
CA GLY A 25 7.77 -29.69 37.66
C GLY A 25 7.62 -28.79 36.42
N GLY A 26 6.42 -28.26 36.22
CA GLY A 26 6.05 -27.46 35.06
C GLY A 26 7.10 -26.39 34.73
N LYS A 27 7.74 -26.54 33.63
CA LYS A 27 8.05 -25.38 32.81
C LYS A 27 6.72 -24.92 32.30
N GLU A 28 6.25 -23.74 32.77
CA GLU A 28 5.34 -22.90 32.02
C GLU A 28 5.87 -22.93 30.60
N GLY A 29 4.99 -23.23 29.64
CA GLY A 29 5.39 -23.33 28.26
C GLY A 29 6.06 -22.03 27.83
N GLU A 30 7.37 -22.07 27.65
CA GLU A 30 8.00 -21.16 26.74
C GLU A 30 7.32 -21.48 25.39
N THR A 31 6.42 -20.61 24.96
CA THR A 31 6.03 -20.52 23.56
C THR A 31 7.36 -20.49 22.80
N PRO A 32 7.59 -21.37 21.82
CA PRO A 32 8.79 -21.29 21.02
C PRO A 32 8.94 -19.82 20.61
N ALA A 33 10.07 -19.20 20.88
CA ALA A 33 10.36 -17.89 20.35
C ALA A 33 10.22 -18.06 18.82
N GLU A 34 9.25 -17.37 18.22
CA GLU A 34 9.13 -17.38 16.77
C GLU A 34 10.46 -16.92 16.20
N GLU A 35 10.95 -17.66 15.19
CA GLU A 35 12.20 -17.31 14.54
C GLU A 35 12.03 -15.91 13.90
N SER A 36 12.99 -15.03 14.14
CA SER A 36 13.04 -13.71 13.51
C SER A 36 13.03 -13.84 12.00
N VAL A 37 12.11 -13.16 11.34
CA VAL A 37 11.93 -13.17 9.88
C VAL A 37 12.48 -11.88 9.29
N ASN A 38 13.18 -11.97 8.15
CA ASN A 38 13.51 -10.79 7.36
C ASN A 38 12.36 -10.48 6.39
N VAL A 39 11.65 -9.38 6.63
CA VAL A 39 10.47 -8.96 5.87
C VAL A 39 10.88 -7.94 4.82
N ARG A 40 10.73 -8.29 3.55
CA ARG A 40 11.09 -7.44 2.40
C ARG A 40 9.86 -6.63 1.97
N VAL A 41 9.92 -5.32 2.17
CA VAL A 41 8.81 -4.39 1.98
C VAL A 41 9.12 -3.40 0.87
N ALA A 42 8.20 -3.20 -0.07
CA ALA A 42 8.32 -2.14 -1.07
C ALA A 42 7.16 -1.14 -0.98
N ALA A 43 7.46 0.13 -1.29
CA ALA A 43 6.44 1.16 -1.43
C ALA A 43 6.75 2.10 -2.61
N LEU A 44 5.70 2.70 -3.18
CA LEU A 44 5.87 3.70 -4.22
C LEU A 44 6.14 5.07 -3.58
N LYS A 45 7.11 5.83 -4.14
CA LYS A 45 7.38 7.22 -3.74
C LYS A 45 6.11 8.06 -3.89
N GLY A 46 5.55 8.46 -2.76
CA GLY A 46 4.28 9.17 -2.64
C GLY A 46 3.55 8.82 -1.35
N PRO A 47 2.22 9.02 -1.24
CA PRO A 47 1.47 8.79 0.00
C PRO A 47 1.64 7.38 0.57
N THR A 48 1.74 6.35 -0.28
CA THR A 48 1.92 4.95 0.14
C THR A 48 3.22 4.71 0.90
N ALA A 49 4.31 5.42 0.56
CA ALA A 49 5.58 5.38 1.30
C ALA A 49 5.60 6.36 2.47
N MET A 50 4.95 7.52 2.32
CA MET A 50 4.95 8.57 3.36
C MET A 50 4.35 8.08 4.69
N GLY A 51 3.32 7.22 4.65
CA GLY A 51 2.75 6.62 5.85
C GLY A 51 3.68 5.66 6.59
N MET A 52 4.73 5.18 5.92
CA MET A 52 5.66 4.17 6.46
C MET A 52 6.94 4.78 7.06
N VAL A 53 7.18 6.09 6.92
CA VAL A 53 8.49 6.69 7.24
C VAL A 53 8.88 6.57 8.71
N LYS A 54 7.92 6.51 9.64
CA LYS A 54 8.22 6.30 11.06
C LYS A 54 8.65 4.84 11.29
N LEU A 55 7.93 3.87 10.72
CA LEU A 55 8.32 2.47 10.74
C LEU A 55 9.73 2.29 10.13
N MET A 56 9.98 2.89 8.97
CA MET A 56 11.32 2.87 8.36
C MET A 56 12.37 3.47 9.29
N SER A 57 12.10 4.61 9.92
CA SER A 57 13.04 5.29 10.84
C SER A 57 13.34 4.48 12.09
N ASP A 58 12.40 3.66 12.56
CA ASP A 58 12.58 2.84 13.76
C ASP A 58 13.46 1.60 13.48
N TYR A 59 13.41 1.07 12.26
CA TYR A 59 14.15 -0.12 11.84
C TYR A 59 15.33 0.19 10.91
N ALA A 60 15.28 1.31 10.20
CA ALA A 60 16.26 1.74 9.20
C ALA A 60 16.52 3.25 9.28
N PRO A 61 17.35 3.72 10.22
CA PRO A 61 17.67 5.15 10.36
C PRO A 61 18.13 5.76 9.03
N VAL A 62 17.72 7.02 8.77
CA VAL A 62 17.99 7.74 7.52
C VAL A 62 19.46 7.76 7.14
N GLU A 63 20.37 7.86 8.13
CA GLU A 63 21.81 7.90 7.91
C GLU A 63 22.33 6.59 7.29
N GLU A 64 21.79 5.44 7.68
CA GLU A 64 22.14 4.13 7.12
C GLU A 64 21.48 3.92 5.75
N ALA A 65 20.24 4.39 5.58
CA ALA A 65 19.49 4.31 4.32
C ALA A 65 20.15 5.08 3.17
N LEU A 66 20.88 6.16 3.46
CA LEU A 66 21.55 6.98 2.47
C LEU A 66 22.90 6.41 2.00
N GLU A 67 23.53 5.54 2.79
CA GLU A 67 24.79 4.88 2.43
C GLU A 67 24.58 3.70 1.47
N ASP A 68 23.43 3.01 1.59
CA ASP A 68 23.08 1.87 0.72
C ASP A 68 21.70 2.13 0.08
N LYS A 69 21.71 2.75 -1.11
CA LYS A 69 20.50 3.32 -1.74
C LYS A 69 19.46 2.29 -2.23
N GLU A 70 19.75 0.99 -2.17
CA GLU A 70 18.87 -0.03 -2.70
C GLU A 70 18.13 -0.82 -1.61
N ASN A 71 18.78 -1.08 -0.47
CA ASN A 71 18.17 -1.91 0.58
C ASN A 71 18.69 -1.49 1.96
N VAL A 72 17.79 -1.23 2.89
CA VAL A 72 18.15 -0.91 4.28
C VAL A 72 17.65 -2.03 5.18
N VAL A 73 18.57 -2.68 5.87
CA VAL A 73 18.29 -3.77 6.79
C VAL A 73 18.57 -3.33 8.21
N THR A 74 17.61 -3.46 9.12
CA THR A 74 17.83 -3.18 10.53
C THR A 74 17.25 -4.27 11.43
N ALA A 75 17.93 -4.51 12.54
CA ALA A 75 17.50 -5.45 13.55
C ALA A 75 16.75 -4.73 14.67
N GLY A 76 15.45 -4.89 14.73
CA GLY A 76 14.62 -4.65 15.91
C GLY A 76 14.48 -5.93 16.71
N GLY A 77 13.99 -5.89 17.93
CA GLY A 77 13.93 -7.04 18.86
C GLY A 77 13.02 -8.21 18.45
N GLY A 78 12.46 -8.20 17.24
CA GLY A 78 11.63 -9.23 16.62
C GLY A 78 12.09 -9.51 15.20
N ASN A 79 11.28 -9.13 14.21
CA ASN A 79 11.62 -9.26 12.80
C ASN A 79 12.60 -8.18 12.33
N THR A 80 13.27 -8.44 11.21
CA THR A 80 14.09 -7.45 10.50
C THR A 80 13.34 -7.00 9.25
N TYR A 81 13.58 -5.76 8.80
CA TYR A 81 12.90 -5.20 7.64
C TYR A 81 13.91 -4.71 6.61
N GLU A 82 13.61 -5.02 5.35
CA GLU A 82 14.32 -4.49 4.19
C GLU A 82 13.35 -3.65 3.36
N PHE A 83 13.59 -2.33 3.27
CA PHE A 83 12.68 -1.40 2.58
C PHE A 83 13.22 -1.01 1.21
N THR A 84 12.35 -1.08 0.20
CA THR A 84 12.61 -0.61 -1.16
C THR A 84 11.63 0.50 -1.53
N LEU A 85 12.14 1.65 -1.95
CA LEU A 85 11.33 2.76 -2.47
C LEU A 85 11.44 2.79 -4.00
N ALA A 86 10.32 2.60 -4.68
CA ALA A 86 10.23 2.53 -6.14
C ALA A 86 9.50 3.74 -6.73
N ALA A 87 9.85 4.12 -7.95
CA ALA A 87 9.19 5.21 -8.66
C ALA A 87 7.87 4.78 -9.30
N SER A 88 7.74 3.49 -9.65
CA SER A 88 6.55 2.95 -10.33
C SER A 88 6.17 1.55 -9.86
N ALA A 89 4.91 1.19 -10.08
CA ALA A 89 4.39 -0.14 -9.77
C ALA A 89 5.01 -1.24 -10.66
N ASP A 90 5.52 -0.87 -11.83
CA ASP A 90 6.18 -1.81 -12.76
C ASP A 90 7.51 -2.34 -12.20
N GLU A 91 8.14 -1.60 -11.29
CA GLU A 91 9.35 -2.04 -10.58
C GLU A 91 9.03 -3.02 -9.44
N VAL A 92 7.86 -2.88 -8.81
CA VAL A 92 7.44 -3.63 -7.62
C VAL A 92 6.73 -4.93 -7.99
N SER A 93 5.78 -4.89 -8.93
CA SER A 93 4.89 -6.00 -9.24
C SER A 93 5.63 -7.29 -9.65
N PRO A 94 6.65 -7.26 -10.54
CA PRO A 94 7.38 -8.47 -10.88
C PRO A 94 8.13 -9.08 -9.69
N LYS A 95 8.73 -8.24 -8.85
CA LYS A 95 9.48 -8.69 -7.65
C LYS A 95 8.56 -9.37 -6.63
N LEU A 96 7.37 -8.80 -6.40
CA LEU A 96 6.36 -9.39 -5.53
C LEU A 96 5.90 -10.76 -6.06
N MET A 97 5.56 -10.86 -7.36
CA MET A 97 5.13 -12.13 -7.98
C MET A 97 6.25 -13.18 -8.02
N GLN A 98 7.52 -12.78 -8.06
CA GLN A 98 8.68 -13.69 -8.08
C GLN A 98 9.15 -14.10 -6.67
N GLY A 99 8.53 -13.56 -5.62
CA GLY A 99 8.91 -13.82 -4.24
C GLY A 99 10.19 -13.10 -3.78
N GLU A 100 10.58 -12.04 -4.50
CA GLU A 100 11.70 -11.17 -4.08
C GLU A 100 11.25 -10.12 -3.06
N LEU A 101 9.94 -9.87 -2.94
CA LEU A 101 9.29 -9.05 -1.93
C LEU A 101 8.23 -9.87 -1.20
N ASP A 102 7.97 -9.55 0.05
CA ASP A 102 6.96 -10.21 0.88
C ASP A 102 5.72 -9.34 1.04
N ILE A 103 5.92 -8.04 1.23
CA ILE A 103 4.87 -7.02 1.39
C ILE A 103 5.13 -5.88 0.39
N ALA A 104 4.06 -5.32 -0.17
CA ALA A 104 4.18 -4.16 -1.05
C ALA A 104 2.99 -3.19 -0.89
N CYS A 105 3.27 -1.89 -1.02
CA CYS A 105 2.24 -0.86 -1.17
C CYS A 105 2.04 -0.59 -2.67
N VAL A 106 0.83 -0.86 -3.16
CA VAL A 106 0.49 -0.80 -4.59
C VAL A 106 -0.82 -0.04 -4.81
N PRO A 107 -1.10 0.43 -6.06
CA PRO A 107 -2.42 0.96 -6.40
C PRO A 107 -3.55 -0.04 -6.11
N ALA A 108 -4.69 0.46 -5.62
CA ALA A 108 -5.78 -0.37 -5.12
C ALA A 108 -6.33 -1.37 -6.19
N ASN A 109 -6.51 -0.93 -7.43
CA ASN A 109 -6.94 -1.81 -8.51
C ASN A 109 -5.89 -2.85 -8.89
N LEU A 110 -4.60 -2.47 -8.82
CA LEU A 110 -3.50 -3.35 -9.19
C LEU A 110 -3.40 -4.56 -8.25
N ALA A 111 -3.78 -4.40 -6.97
CA ALA A 111 -3.84 -5.52 -6.04
C ALA A 111 -4.76 -6.64 -6.56
N SER A 112 -5.94 -6.31 -7.09
CA SER A 112 -6.86 -7.26 -7.73
C SER A 112 -6.26 -7.88 -9.00
N VAL A 113 -5.57 -7.08 -9.83
CA VAL A 113 -4.87 -7.57 -11.01
C VAL A 113 -3.79 -8.59 -10.63
N LEU A 114 -3.02 -8.30 -9.59
CA LEU A 114 -1.98 -9.21 -9.09
C LEU A 114 -2.58 -10.49 -8.50
N TYR A 115 -3.67 -10.40 -7.74
CA TYR A 115 -4.40 -11.54 -7.24
C TYR A 115 -4.82 -12.48 -8.39
N ASN A 116 -5.44 -11.94 -9.44
CA ASN A 116 -5.87 -12.73 -10.60
C ASN A 116 -4.67 -13.34 -11.36
N ARG A 117 -3.58 -12.59 -11.55
CA ARG A 117 -2.38 -13.06 -12.25
C ARG A 117 -1.61 -14.14 -11.51
N THR A 118 -1.75 -14.20 -10.20
CA THR A 118 -1.07 -15.16 -9.33
C THR A 118 -1.99 -16.29 -8.85
N ASP A 119 -3.22 -16.37 -9.39
CA ASP A 119 -4.22 -17.38 -9.00
C ASP A 119 -4.46 -17.40 -7.47
N GLY A 120 -4.70 -16.22 -6.89
CA GLY A 120 -4.92 -16.05 -5.45
C GLY A 120 -3.65 -15.88 -4.61
N GLY A 121 -2.49 -15.75 -5.24
CA GLY A 121 -1.20 -15.64 -4.53
C GLY A 121 -0.93 -14.31 -3.83
N ILE A 122 -1.90 -13.37 -3.82
CA ILE A 122 -1.78 -12.05 -3.18
C ILE A 122 -2.97 -11.81 -2.25
N VAL A 123 -2.69 -11.29 -1.05
CA VAL A 123 -3.67 -10.93 -0.02
C VAL A 123 -3.53 -9.44 0.30
N THR A 124 -4.65 -8.72 0.41
CA THR A 124 -4.64 -7.31 0.83
C THR A 124 -4.72 -7.21 2.34
N LEU A 125 -3.76 -6.52 2.94
CA LEU A 125 -3.61 -6.36 4.39
C LEU A 125 -4.32 -5.10 4.92
N ALA A 126 -4.23 -3.99 4.17
CA ALA A 126 -4.83 -2.70 4.56
C ALA A 126 -5.10 -1.80 3.35
N VAL A 127 -6.09 -0.91 3.47
CA VAL A 127 -6.15 0.32 2.67
C VAL A 127 -5.23 1.33 3.33
N ASN A 128 -4.29 1.90 2.56
CA ASN A 128 -3.28 2.81 3.09
C ASN A 128 -3.37 4.24 2.56
N THR A 129 -4.11 4.47 1.49
CA THR A 129 -4.28 5.79 0.88
C THR A 129 -5.67 5.89 0.26
N LEU A 130 -6.46 6.85 0.72
CA LEU A 130 -7.75 7.17 0.12
C LEU A 130 -7.57 8.00 -1.17
N GLY A 131 -8.59 8.75 -1.61
CA GLY A 131 -8.49 9.60 -2.79
C GLY A 131 -7.46 10.72 -2.60
N VAL A 132 -6.56 10.88 -3.57
CA VAL A 132 -5.49 11.91 -3.57
C VAL A 132 -5.27 12.50 -4.96
N LEU A 133 -6.20 12.28 -5.89
CA LEU A 133 -6.11 12.71 -7.28
C LEU A 133 -6.81 14.04 -7.49
N TYR A 134 -6.20 14.93 -8.23
CA TYR A 134 -6.68 16.27 -8.50
C TYR A 134 -6.50 16.64 -9.98
N ILE A 135 -7.45 17.39 -10.54
CA ILE A 135 -7.20 18.14 -11.76
C ILE A 135 -6.64 19.49 -11.35
N VAL A 136 -5.45 19.80 -11.83
CA VAL A 136 -4.82 21.11 -11.67
C VAL A 136 -4.80 21.87 -12.98
N GLU A 137 -4.88 23.19 -12.90
CA GLU A 137 -4.92 24.06 -14.07
C GLU A 137 -4.06 25.31 -13.87
N ASN A 138 -3.20 25.58 -14.84
CA ASN A 138 -2.58 26.89 -15.01
C ASN A 138 -3.50 27.76 -15.89
N GLY A 139 -4.52 28.33 -15.28
CA GLY A 139 -5.63 29.04 -15.92
C GLY A 139 -6.87 29.07 -15.02
N ASN A 140 -8.02 29.37 -15.60
CA ASN A 140 -9.32 29.43 -14.89
C ASN A 140 -10.47 28.99 -15.77
N SER A 141 -10.28 28.00 -16.62
CA SER A 141 -11.27 27.52 -17.58
C SER A 141 -12.05 26.28 -17.15
N VAL A 142 -11.47 25.48 -16.19
CA VAL A 142 -12.09 24.28 -15.65
C VAL A 142 -12.76 24.62 -14.32
N GLN A 143 -14.10 24.54 -14.25
CA GLN A 143 -14.89 24.76 -13.03
C GLN A 143 -15.69 23.52 -12.64
N SER A 144 -15.82 22.54 -13.56
CA SER A 144 -16.52 21.27 -13.38
C SER A 144 -15.91 20.21 -14.28
N MET A 145 -16.26 18.94 -14.06
CA MET A 145 -15.86 17.84 -14.94
C MET A 145 -16.27 18.10 -16.39
N ALA A 146 -17.42 18.71 -16.63
CA ALA A 146 -17.92 19.01 -17.99
C ALA A 146 -16.99 19.93 -18.81
N ASP A 147 -16.23 20.81 -18.14
CA ASP A 147 -15.29 21.73 -18.80
C ASP A 147 -14.04 21.02 -19.35
N LEU A 148 -13.84 19.74 -19.01
CA LEU A 148 -12.75 18.91 -19.55
C LEU A 148 -13.05 18.44 -20.99
N ALA A 149 -14.29 18.53 -21.47
CA ALA A 149 -14.67 18.14 -22.84
C ALA A 149 -13.83 18.89 -23.90
N GLY A 150 -13.20 18.12 -24.81
CA GLY A 150 -12.33 18.63 -25.87
C GLY A 150 -10.95 19.11 -25.39
N ARG A 151 -10.62 18.94 -24.11
CA ARG A 151 -9.32 19.37 -23.55
C ARG A 151 -8.27 18.29 -23.66
N THR A 152 -7.01 18.72 -23.51
CA THR A 152 -5.88 17.81 -23.28
C THR A 152 -5.53 17.82 -21.82
N ILE A 153 -5.48 16.66 -21.20
CA ILE A 153 -5.13 16.43 -19.81
C ILE A 153 -3.83 15.62 -19.81
N VAL A 154 -2.75 16.15 -19.21
CA VAL A 154 -1.53 15.39 -18.99
C VAL A 154 -1.70 14.59 -17.71
N ALA A 155 -1.42 13.28 -17.76
CA ALA A 155 -1.60 12.36 -16.64
C ALA A 155 -0.52 11.27 -16.63
N SER A 156 -0.40 10.57 -15.50
CA SER A 156 0.43 9.37 -15.36
C SER A 156 -0.33 8.28 -14.60
N GLY A 157 0.25 7.08 -14.50
CA GLY A 157 -0.41 5.95 -13.87
C GLY A 157 -1.39 5.22 -14.81
N LYS A 158 -1.02 5.12 -16.10
CA LYS A 158 -1.76 4.32 -17.05
C LYS A 158 -1.78 2.85 -16.63
N GLY A 159 -2.93 2.18 -16.71
CA GLY A 159 -3.13 0.79 -16.25
C GLY A 159 -3.34 0.65 -14.73
N SER A 160 -3.39 1.77 -13.99
CA SER A 160 -3.60 1.77 -12.54
C SER A 160 -4.71 2.72 -12.10
N THR A 161 -4.98 2.84 -10.80
CA THR A 161 -6.06 3.66 -10.23
C THR A 161 -6.23 5.03 -10.90
N PRO A 162 -5.17 5.83 -11.16
CA PRO A 162 -5.36 7.14 -11.79
C PRO A 162 -6.08 7.09 -13.15
N GLU A 163 -5.74 6.14 -14.01
CA GLU A 163 -6.42 6.00 -15.30
C GLU A 163 -7.88 5.65 -15.13
N TYR A 164 -8.16 4.60 -14.37
CA TYR A 164 -9.52 4.09 -14.27
C TYR A 164 -10.47 5.05 -13.54
N ALA A 165 -9.97 5.72 -12.49
CA ALA A 165 -10.75 6.75 -11.80
C ALA A 165 -11.08 7.94 -12.72
N LEU A 166 -10.09 8.45 -13.48
CA LEU A 166 -10.33 9.55 -14.42
C LEU A 166 -11.32 9.14 -15.52
N ARG A 167 -11.14 7.97 -16.12
CA ARG A 167 -12.03 7.47 -17.18
C ARG A 167 -13.46 7.26 -16.69
N TYR A 168 -13.62 6.69 -15.51
CA TYR A 168 -14.92 6.51 -14.86
C TYR A 168 -15.61 7.87 -14.64
N LEU A 169 -14.93 8.81 -13.98
CA LEU A 169 -15.47 10.14 -13.72
C LEU A 169 -15.85 10.92 -15.01
N LEU A 170 -15.03 10.80 -16.07
CA LEU A 170 -15.36 11.38 -17.37
C LEU A 170 -16.64 10.76 -17.93
N THR A 171 -16.75 9.42 -17.92
CA THR A 171 -17.93 8.70 -18.44
C THR A 171 -19.21 9.08 -17.69
N GLU A 172 -19.16 9.09 -16.35
CA GLU A 172 -20.33 9.47 -15.53
C GLU A 172 -20.76 10.93 -15.73
N ASN A 173 -19.83 11.79 -16.17
CA ASN A 173 -20.13 13.18 -16.55
C ASN A 173 -20.44 13.35 -18.05
N GLY A 174 -20.71 12.24 -18.78
CA GLY A 174 -21.13 12.25 -20.18
C GLY A 174 -20.02 12.59 -21.19
N ILE A 175 -18.76 12.44 -20.77
CA ILE A 175 -17.58 12.65 -21.62
C ILE A 175 -16.98 11.29 -21.97
N ASP A 176 -16.95 10.95 -23.25
CA ASP A 176 -16.27 9.75 -23.73
C ASP A 176 -14.75 9.91 -23.52
N PRO A 177 -14.12 9.07 -22.69
CA PRO A 177 -12.70 9.20 -22.36
C PRO A 177 -11.75 8.92 -23.52
N ASP A 178 -12.24 8.32 -24.63
CA ASP A 178 -11.43 7.99 -25.82
C ASP A 178 -11.55 9.06 -26.92
N THR A 179 -12.68 9.75 -26.99
CA THR A 179 -12.97 10.69 -28.09
C THR A 179 -13.36 12.09 -27.61
N GLY A 180 -13.84 12.22 -26.39
CA GLY A 180 -14.30 13.47 -25.79
C GLY A 180 -13.21 14.29 -25.12
N VAL A 181 -12.06 13.70 -24.82
CA VAL A 181 -10.85 14.35 -24.28
C VAL A 181 -9.61 13.77 -24.94
N THR A 182 -8.46 14.43 -24.77
CA THR A 182 -7.15 13.83 -25.07
C THR A 182 -6.42 13.62 -23.76
N ILE A 183 -6.07 12.38 -23.39
CA ILE A 183 -5.26 12.11 -22.22
C ILE A 183 -3.84 11.82 -22.69
N ASP A 184 -2.90 12.70 -22.38
CA ASP A 184 -1.48 12.57 -22.72
C ASP A 184 -0.75 11.87 -21.55
N TRP A 185 -0.60 10.56 -21.66
CA TRP A 185 -0.01 9.71 -20.64
C TRP A 185 1.51 9.85 -20.57
N LYS A 186 2.02 10.14 -19.39
CA LYS A 186 3.45 10.16 -19.06
C LYS A 186 3.81 8.93 -18.23
N SER A 187 5.10 8.61 -18.21
CA SER A 187 5.63 7.48 -17.42
C SER A 187 5.55 7.76 -15.91
N GLU A 188 5.81 9.03 -15.52
CA GLU A 188 5.90 9.44 -14.12
C GLU A 188 5.15 10.75 -13.85
N HIS A 189 4.78 10.99 -12.59
CA HIS A 189 4.14 12.23 -12.14
C HIS A 189 5.04 13.46 -12.33
N SER A 190 6.35 13.30 -12.15
CA SER A 190 7.37 14.35 -12.38
C SER A 190 7.35 14.90 -13.81
N GLU A 191 7.09 14.06 -14.81
CA GLU A 191 6.97 14.47 -16.21
C GLU A 191 5.69 15.31 -16.46
N CYS A 192 4.61 15.03 -15.74
CA CYS A 192 3.41 15.83 -15.77
C CYS A 192 3.68 17.23 -15.19
N VAL A 193 4.38 17.31 -14.06
CA VAL A 193 4.83 18.58 -13.45
C VAL A 193 5.72 19.36 -14.41
N ALA A 194 6.69 18.71 -15.04
CA ALA A 194 7.57 19.34 -16.03
C ALA A 194 6.80 19.87 -17.26
N SER A 195 5.75 19.16 -17.70
CA SER A 195 4.88 19.60 -18.80
C SER A 195 4.11 20.87 -18.45
N LEU A 196 3.62 20.98 -17.21
CA LEU A 196 2.99 22.21 -16.70
C LEU A 196 4.01 23.35 -16.58
N ALA A 197 5.16 23.11 -15.97
CA ALA A 197 6.20 24.12 -15.72
C ALA A 197 6.77 24.70 -17.01
N SER A 198 6.91 23.89 -18.06
CA SER A 198 7.38 24.35 -19.39
C SER A 198 6.30 25.05 -20.20
N GLY A 199 5.03 25.04 -19.76
CA GLY A 199 3.90 25.55 -20.52
C GLY A 199 3.46 24.64 -21.70
N ALA A 200 4.00 23.42 -21.79
CA ALA A 200 3.56 22.43 -22.78
C ALA A 200 2.15 21.89 -22.48
N ALA A 201 1.72 21.96 -21.24
CA ALA A 201 0.38 21.66 -20.79
C ALA A 201 -0.17 22.77 -19.88
N THR A 202 -1.48 22.93 -19.85
CA THR A 202 -2.18 23.83 -18.93
C THR A 202 -3.07 23.08 -17.93
N ILE A 203 -3.41 21.84 -18.22
CA ILE A 203 -4.26 20.97 -17.37
C ILE A 203 -3.51 19.66 -17.15
N ALA A 204 -3.45 19.23 -15.92
CA ALA A 204 -2.92 17.91 -15.58
C ALA A 204 -3.76 17.25 -14.49
N MET A 205 -3.78 15.91 -14.48
CA MET A 205 -4.18 15.12 -13.32
C MET A 205 -2.93 14.73 -12.54
N LEU A 206 -2.88 15.13 -11.27
CA LEU A 206 -1.77 14.85 -10.36
C LEU A 206 -2.29 14.32 -9.02
N PRO A 207 -1.58 13.38 -8.39
CA PRO A 207 -1.78 13.07 -6.98
C PRO A 207 -1.03 14.07 -6.08
N GLN A 208 -1.38 14.14 -4.79
CA GLN A 208 -0.44 14.62 -3.80
C GLN A 208 0.72 13.59 -3.67
N PRO A 209 1.94 14.03 -3.37
CA PRO A 209 2.40 15.41 -3.14
C PRO A 209 2.72 16.20 -4.43
N PHE A 210 2.55 15.63 -5.62
CA PHE A 210 2.94 16.25 -6.89
C PHE A 210 2.14 17.50 -7.24
N VAL A 211 0.90 17.64 -6.72
CA VAL A 211 0.15 18.93 -6.78
C VAL A 211 0.96 20.02 -6.08
N THR A 212 1.44 19.75 -4.87
CA THR A 212 2.23 20.71 -4.09
C THR A 212 3.59 21.00 -4.76
N VAL A 213 4.26 19.99 -5.34
CA VAL A 213 5.46 20.19 -6.15
C VAL A 213 5.19 21.14 -7.31
N ALA A 214 4.11 20.92 -8.07
CA ALA A 214 3.75 21.75 -9.20
C ALA A 214 3.43 23.20 -8.78
N GLN A 215 2.71 23.39 -7.68
CA GLN A 215 2.39 24.71 -7.12
C GLN A 215 3.63 25.46 -6.61
N THR A 216 4.66 24.75 -6.17
CA THR A 216 5.96 25.36 -5.80
C THR A 216 6.66 25.95 -7.03
N GLN A 217 6.53 25.30 -8.19
CA GLN A 217 7.14 25.78 -9.45
C GLN A 217 6.25 26.81 -10.17
N LEU A 218 4.94 26.71 -10.01
CA LEU A 218 3.92 27.55 -10.64
C LEU A 218 2.97 28.09 -9.57
N PRO A 219 3.29 29.24 -8.94
CA PRO A 219 2.48 29.79 -7.84
C PRO A 219 1.02 30.08 -8.19
N ASP A 220 0.71 30.30 -9.49
CA ASP A 220 -0.65 30.56 -9.98
C ASP A 220 -1.42 29.27 -10.36
N LEU A 221 -0.76 28.08 -10.22
CA LEU A 221 -1.42 26.80 -10.48
C LEU A 221 -2.48 26.54 -9.42
N ARG A 222 -3.72 26.37 -9.86
CA ARG A 222 -4.82 26.03 -8.94
C ARG A 222 -5.20 24.57 -9.01
N VAL A 223 -5.73 24.04 -7.92
CA VAL A 223 -6.56 22.85 -7.92
C VAL A 223 -7.90 23.25 -8.55
N ALA A 224 -8.21 22.65 -9.69
CA ALA A 224 -9.46 22.90 -10.40
C ALA A 224 -10.58 22.00 -9.91
N LEU A 225 -10.28 20.69 -9.73
CA LEU A 225 -11.21 19.68 -9.25
C LEU A 225 -10.48 18.75 -8.27
N ASP A 226 -11.16 18.40 -7.18
CA ASP A 226 -10.80 17.26 -6.31
C ASP A 226 -11.57 16.03 -6.81
N LEU A 227 -10.85 15.03 -7.31
CA LEU A 227 -11.51 13.84 -7.87
C LEU A 227 -12.15 12.95 -6.80
N THR A 228 -11.82 13.14 -5.51
CA THR A 228 -12.52 12.49 -4.41
C THR A 228 -13.90 13.11 -4.24
N GLU A 229 -14.00 14.44 -4.23
CA GLU A 229 -15.29 15.14 -4.18
C GLU A 229 -16.17 14.82 -5.40
N GLU A 230 -15.57 14.75 -6.60
CA GLU A 230 -16.29 14.38 -7.82
C GLU A 230 -16.78 12.91 -7.78
N TRP A 231 -16.00 12.00 -7.18
CA TRP A 231 -16.39 10.59 -6.97
C TRP A 231 -17.54 10.47 -5.99
N ASP A 232 -17.45 11.16 -4.85
CA ASP A 232 -18.43 11.13 -3.78
C ASP A 232 -19.78 11.74 -4.27
N ALA A 233 -19.72 12.74 -5.16
CA ALA A 233 -20.91 13.36 -5.75
C ALA A 233 -21.72 12.40 -6.64
N LEU A 234 -21.16 11.30 -7.10
CA LEU A 234 -21.88 10.29 -7.89
C LEU A 234 -22.78 9.39 -7.03
N ASP A 235 -22.62 9.38 -5.70
CA ASP A 235 -23.40 8.56 -4.76
C ASP A 235 -23.49 7.08 -5.20
N ASN A 236 -22.37 6.55 -5.69
CA ASN A 236 -22.25 5.20 -6.23
C ASN A 236 -22.04 4.11 -5.14
N GLY A 237 -22.13 4.49 -3.87
CA GLY A 237 -21.97 3.60 -2.71
C GLY A 237 -20.54 3.15 -2.44
N SER A 238 -19.53 3.78 -3.06
CA SER A 238 -18.11 3.47 -2.84
C SER A 238 -17.29 4.74 -2.61
N ALA A 239 -16.07 4.59 -2.12
CA ALA A 239 -15.09 5.66 -1.97
C ALA A 239 -13.96 5.51 -2.99
N LEU A 240 -13.36 6.62 -3.44
CA LEU A 240 -12.15 6.59 -4.25
C LEU A 240 -10.98 6.12 -3.39
N LEU A 241 -10.37 4.99 -3.76
CA LEU A 241 -9.20 4.44 -3.11
C LEU A 241 -7.99 4.52 -4.04
N THR A 242 -6.85 4.96 -3.49
CA THR A 242 -5.64 5.09 -4.30
C THR A 242 -4.63 3.98 -4.03
N GLY A 243 -4.41 3.61 -2.77
CA GLY A 243 -3.39 2.65 -2.39
C GLY A 243 -3.81 1.63 -1.35
N VAL A 244 -3.18 0.47 -1.42
CA VAL A 244 -3.34 -0.64 -0.47
C VAL A 244 -1.98 -1.25 -0.13
N VAL A 245 -1.91 -1.90 1.02
CA VAL A 245 -0.82 -2.80 1.41
C VAL A 245 -1.23 -4.21 1.04
N VAL A 246 -0.38 -4.90 0.30
CA VAL A 246 -0.57 -6.32 -0.07
C VAL A 246 0.60 -7.16 0.42
N ALA A 247 0.36 -8.44 0.63
CA ALA A 247 1.39 -9.43 0.90
C ALA A 247 1.21 -10.65 -0.01
N ARG A 248 2.27 -11.44 -0.15
CA ARG A 248 2.14 -12.76 -0.76
C ARG A 248 1.34 -13.68 0.17
N ALA A 249 0.46 -14.49 -0.40
CA ALA A 249 -0.39 -15.41 0.36
C ALA A 249 0.43 -16.46 1.13
N ASP A 250 1.48 -17.01 0.51
CA ASP A 250 2.40 -17.94 1.17
C ASP A 250 3.15 -17.32 2.35
N PHE A 251 3.58 -16.05 2.23
CA PHE A 251 4.20 -15.33 3.35
C PHE A 251 3.22 -15.13 4.51
N VAL A 252 1.95 -14.79 4.23
CA VAL A 252 0.90 -14.65 5.25
C VAL A 252 0.64 -15.97 5.97
N GLU A 253 0.62 -17.10 5.23
CA GLU A 253 0.42 -18.43 5.79
C GLU A 253 1.60 -18.92 6.62
N GLU A 254 2.83 -18.70 6.15
CA GLU A 254 4.05 -19.17 6.80
C GLU A 254 4.49 -18.29 7.98
N HIS A 255 4.19 -16.98 7.94
CA HIS A 255 4.67 -15.98 8.91
C HIS A 255 3.56 -15.06 9.45
N PRO A 256 2.44 -15.60 9.97
CA PRO A 256 1.31 -14.76 10.40
C PRO A 256 1.67 -13.76 11.48
N ALA A 257 2.57 -14.09 12.42
CA ALA A 257 3.00 -13.17 13.45
C ALA A 257 3.85 -12.00 12.90
N ALA A 258 4.64 -12.23 11.87
CA ALA A 258 5.39 -11.16 11.20
C ALA A 258 4.44 -10.19 10.47
N VAL A 259 3.35 -10.69 9.90
CA VAL A 259 2.29 -9.87 9.29
C VAL A 259 1.58 -9.00 10.34
N GLU A 260 1.22 -9.59 11.49
CA GLU A 260 0.57 -8.85 12.59
C GLU A 260 1.50 -7.79 13.20
N GLU A 261 2.79 -8.10 13.38
CA GLU A 261 3.79 -7.13 13.84
C GLU A 261 3.94 -5.98 12.83
N PHE A 262 4.04 -6.30 11.53
CA PHE A 262 4.10 -5.28 10.49
C PHE A 262 2.87 -4.38 10.51
N LEU A 263 1.65 -4.94 10.54
CA LEU A 263 0.40 -4.17 10.55
C LEU A 263 0.31 -3.27 11.77
N THR A 264 0.70 -3.76 12.95
CA THR A 264 0.73 -2.97 14.19
C THR A 264 1.69 -1.79 14.06
N SER A 265 2.94 -2.05 13.67
CA SER A 265 3.97 -1.02 13.52
C SER A 265 3.63 -0.03 12.39
N TYR A 266 2.99 -0.51 11.32
CA TYR A 266 2.53 0.32 10.22
C TYR A 266 1.39 1.26 10.65
N ALA A 267 0.40 0.75 11.40
CA ALA A 267 -0.69 1.57 11.93
C ALA A 267 -0.16 2.67 12.88
N GLU A 268 0.77 2.32 13.77
CA GLU A 268 1.45 3.28 14.64
C GLU A 268 2.23 4.33 13.84
N SER A 269 2.91 3.91 12.77
CA SER A 269 3.61 4.81 11.84
C SER A 269 2.67 5.81 11.19
N VAL A 270 1.53 5.35 10.65
CA VAL A 270 0.51 6.18 10.03
C VAL A 270 -0.08 7.19 11.03
N GLU A 271 -0.43 6.74 12.23
CA GLU A 271 -0.93 7.63 13.29
C GLU A 271 0.11 8.70 13.64
N TRP A 272 1.37 8.29 13.81
CA TRP A 272 2.44 9.23 14.14
C TRP A 272 2.68 10.24 13.00
N VAL A 273 2.73 9.82 11.74
CA VAL A 273 2.91 10.70 10.57
C VAL A 273 1.81 11.75 10.50
N ASN A 274 0.55 11.36 10.71
CA ASN A 274 -0.59 12.27 10.66
C ASN A 274 -0.59 13.25 11.86
N ALA A 275 -0.04 12.85 13.01
CA ALA A 275 0.02 13.69 14.21
C ALA A 275 1.25 14.61 14.25
N ASN A 276 2.35 14.26 13.54
CA ASN A 276 3.66 14.94 13.63
C ASN A 276 4.16 15.35 12.24
N THR A 277 3.36 16.14 11.52
CA THR A 277 3.61 16.46 10.10
C THR A 277 4.97 17.09 9.80
N ALA A 278 5.49 17.94 10.71
CA ALA A 278 6.79 18.58 10.51
C ALA A 278 7.94 17.56 10.63
N GLU A 279 7.93 16.72 11.67
CA GLU A 279 8.94 15.68 11.89
C GLU A 279 8.84 14.58 10.83
N ALA A 280 7.61 14.24 10.40
CA ALA A 280 7.39 13.31 9.31
C ALA A 280 7.92 13.85 7.98
N ALA A 281 7.77 15.15 7.72
CA ALA A 281 8.30 15.79 6.52
C ALA A 281 9.84 15.71 6.45
N GLU A 282 10.54 15.86 7.57
CA GLU A 282 12.00 15.68 7.64
C GLU A 282 12.41 14.24 7.30
N LEU A 283 11.69 13.24 7.82
CA LEU A 283 11.94 11.83 7.46
C LEU A 283 11.66 11.58 5.97
N ILE A 284 10.54 12.08 5.44
CA ILE A 284 10.15 11.94 4.04
C ILE A 284 11.23 12.53 3.11
N GLY A 285 11.76 13.71 3.48
CA GLY A 285 12.88 14.32 2.77
C GLY A 285 14.16 13.53 2.89
N GLY A 286 14.45 13.00 4.08
CA GLY A 286 15.63 12.18 4.36
C GLY A 286 15.66 10.88 3.54
N TYR A 287 14.49 10.24 3.32
CA TYR A 287 14.36 9.05 2.47
C TYR A 287 14.23 9.36 0.97
N ASP A 288 14.39 10.60 0.55
CA ASP A 288 14.31 11.02 -0.86
C ASP A 288 12.96 10.61 -1.53
N ILE A 289 11.85 10.68 -0.75
CA ILE A 289 10.50 10.47 -1.29
C ILE A 289 10.04 11.73 -2.01
N VAL A 290 10.08 12.88 -1.31
CA VAL A 290 9.86 14.23 -1.82
C VAL A 290 10.55 15.22 -0.88
N ASP A 291 10.89 16.43 -1.39
CA ASP A 291 11.49 17.49 -0.57
C ASP A 291 10.69 17.75 0.73
N ALA A 292 11.37 17.87 1.86
CA ALA A 292 10.75 18.03 3.18
C ALA A 292 9.76 19.22 3.23
N ALA A 293 10.13 20.36 2.65
CA ALA A 293 9.26 21.54 2.63
C ALA A 293 8.00 21.35 1.77
N VAL A 294 8.05 20.46 0.79
CA VAL A 294 6.88 20.02 0.02
C VAL A 294 6.06 19.04 0.82
N ALA A 295 6.71 18.06 1.46
CA ALA A 295 6.06 17.05 2.29
C ALA A 295 5.21 17.67 3.40
N GLU A 296 5.78 18.65 4.14
CA GLU A 296 5.07 19.35 5.23
C GLU A 296 3.76 19.98 4.76
N LYS A 297 3.75 20.57 3.56
CA LYS A 297 2.55 21.19 2.98
C LYS A 297 1.57 20.16 2.41
N ALA A 298 2.08 19.05 1.86
CA ALA A 298 1.27 18.06 1.17
C ALA A 298 0.60 17.05 2.11
N LEU A 299 1.25 16.70 3.24
CA LEU A 299 0.80 15.66 4.18
C LEU A 299 -0.68 15.78 4.57
N PRO A 300 -1.23 16.97 4.90
CA PRO A 300 -2.65 17.10 5.24
C PRO A 300 -3.62 16.69 4.11
N TYR A 301 -3.14 16.59 2.88
CA TYR A 301 -3.92 16.26 1.68
C TYR A 301 -3.56 14.90 1.08
N CYS A 302 -2.68 14.15 1.75
CA CYS A 302 -2.24 12.82 1.27
C CYS A 302 -3.18 11.69 1.69
N ASN A 303 -4.19 11.96 2.53
CA ASN A 303 -5.22 11.01 2.96
C ASN A 303 -4.65 9.64 3.36
N ILE A 304 -3.54 9.67 4.13
CA ILE A 304 -2.81 8.49 4.59
C ILE A 304 -3.60 7.84 5.73
N VAL A 305 -3.90 6.56 5.58
CA VAL A 305 -4.70 5.77 6.53
C VAL A 305 -4.08 4.38 6.74
N CYS A 306 -4.58 3.65 7.73
CA CYS A 306 -4.37 2.21 7.89
C CYS A 306 -5.71 1.57 8.27
N ILE A 307 -6.47 1.16 7.26
CA ILE A 307 -7.80 0.55 7.44
C ILE A 307 -7.68 -0.94 7.14
N THR A 308 -8.05 -1.80 8.10
CA THR A 308 -7.86 -3.26 8.06
C THR A 308 -9.18 -4.01 8.24
N GLY A 309 -9.15 -5.33 8.09
CA GLY A 309 -10.28 -6.22 8.40
C GLY A 309 -11.54 -5.95 7.59
N SER A 310 -12.69 -6.04 8.22
CA SER A 310 -14.00 -5.91 7.54
C SER A 310 -14.22 -4.51 6.93
N GLU A 311 -13.74 -3.44 7.56
CA GLU A 311 -13.85 -2.10 7.00
C GLU A 311 -13.05 -1.95 5.70
N MET A 312 -11.80 -2.45 5.68
CA MET A 312 -11.00 -2.52 4.45
C MET A 312 -11.74 -3.28 3.35
N LYS A 313 -12.28 -4.45 3.68
CA LYS A 313 -13.02 -5.28 2.71
C LYS A 313 -14.22 -4.54 2.13
N ASP A 314 -15.06 -3.95 2.98
CA ASP A 314 -16.27 -3.24 2.54
C ASP A 314 -15.90 -2.09 1.60
N MET A 315 -14.89 -1.27 1.95
CA MET A 315 -14.44 -0.16 1.12
C MET A 315 -13.81 -0.64 -0.20
N LEU A 316 -12.87 -1.59 -0.12
CA LEU A 316 -12.13 -2.04 -1.30
C LEU A 316 -13.02 -2.84 -2.25
N SER A 317 -13.88 -3.72 -1.76
CA SER A 317 -14.81 -4.46 -2.62
C SER A 317 -15.81 -3.53 -3.32
N GLY A 318 -16.32 -2.49 -2.64
CA GLY A 318 -17.18 -1.48 -3.24
C GLY A 318 -16.47 -0.72 -4.37
N TYR A 319 -15.22 -0.28 -4.12
CA TYR A 319 -14.40 0.39 -5.13
C TYR A 319 -14.11 -0.52 -6.33
N LEU A 320 -13.66 -1.75 -6.10
CA LEU A 320 -13.37 -2.70 -7.17
C LEU A 320 -14.61 -3.07 -7.98
N GLN A 321 -15.79 -3.13 -7.35
CA GLN A 321 -17.06 -3.37 -8.05
C GLN A 321 -17.37 -2.25 -9.05
N VAL A 322 -17.22 -0.98 -8.63
CA VAL A 322 -17.44 0.17 -9.53
C VAL A 322 -16.47 0.12 -10.72
N LEU A 323 -15.21 -0.19 -10.47
CA LEU A 323 -14.22 -0.33 -11.54
C LEU A 323 -14.52 -1.51 -12.46
N PHE A 324 -14.95 -2.65 -11.91
CA PHE A 324 -15.32 -3.83 -12.69
C PHE A 324 -16.49 -3.55 -13.62
N ASP A 325 -17.53 -2.89 -13.12
CA ASP A 325 -18.73 -2.54 -13.90
C ASP A 325 -18.40 -1.56 -15.05
N ALA A 326 -17.46 -0.64 -14.80
CA ALA A 326 -17.01 0.32 -15.81
C ALA A 326 -16.00 -0.27 -16.80
N ALA A 327 -15.06 -1.08 -16.34
CA ALA A 327 -13.97 -1.63 -17.13
C ALA A 327 -13.43 -2.93 -16.48
N PRO A 328 -13.97 -4.11 -16.79
CA PRO A 328 -13.59 -5.38 -16.14
C PRO A 328 -12.08 -5.68 -16.12
N ALA A 329 -11.36 -5.26 -17.16
CA ALA A 329 -9.91 -5.40 -17.24
C ALA A 329 -9.15 -4.60 -16.16
N SER A 330 -9.77 -3.56 -15.57
CA SER A 330 -9.17 -2.74 -14.53
C SER A 330 -8.88 -3.52 -13.25
N VAL A 331 -9.63 -4.58 -12.99
CA VAL A 331 -9.50 -5.46 -11.83
C VAL A 331 -8.89 -6.83 -12.18
N GLY A 332 -8.41 -6.98 -13.40
CA GLY A 332 -7.66 -8.16 -13.84
C GLY A 332 -8.48 -9.21 -14.61
N GLN A 333 -9.72 -8.89 -15.03
CA GLN A 333 -10.43 -9.80 -15.95
C GLN A 333 -9.76 -9.79 -17.32
N ASP A 334 -9.49 -10.97 -17.85
CA ASP A 334 -8.98 -11.14 -19.20
C ASP A 334 -10.10 -10.83 -20.22
N ALA A 335 -9.82 -9.92 -21.14
CA ALA A 335 -10.80 -9.43 -22.11
C ALA A 335 -11.19 -10.48 -23.18
N GLU A 336 -10.33 -11.48 -23.44
CA GLU A 336 -10.56 -12.50 -24.47
C GLU A 336 -11.27 -13.73 -23.88
N THR A 337 -10.82 -14.19 -22.71
CA THR A 337 -11.34 -15.40 -22.06
C THR A 337 -12.47 -15.13 -21.07
N GLY A 338 -12.54 -13.91 -20.53
CA GLY A 338 -13.44 -13.55 -19.43
C GLY A 338 -13.04 -14.16 -18.09
N GLU A 339 -11.86 -14.77 -18.00
CA GLU A 339 -11.32 -15.32 -16.75
C GLU A 339 -10.84 -14.20 -15.82
N GLY A 340 -10.84 -14.46 -14.50
CA GLY A 340 -10.50 -13.48 -13.48
C GLY A 340 -11.65 -12.51 -13.19
N GLY A 341 -11.35 -11.38 -12.61
CA GLY A 341 -12.32 -10.33 -12.25
C GLY A 341 -12.26 -9.96 -10.77
N LEU A 342 -13.42 -9.80 -10.12
CA LEU A 342 -13.47 -9.44 -8.71
C LEU A 342 -12.86 -10.52 -7.82
N PRO A 343 -11.96 -10.18 -6.88
CA PRO A 343 -11.32 -11.14 -5.99
C PRO A 343 -12.30 -11.86 -5.05
N GLY A 344 -11.93 -13.09 -4.65
CA GLY A 344 -12.61 -13.85 -3.62
C GLY A 344 -12.43 -13.30 -2.20
N ASN A 345 -13.04 -13.98 -1.22
CA ASN A 345 -12.92 -13.57 0.19
C ASN A 345 -11.50 -13.74 0.75
N ASP A 346 -10.73 -14.64 0.22
CA ASP A 346 -9.33 -14.93 0.54
C ASP A 346 -8.36 -13.81 0.17
N PHE A 347 -8.81 -12.86 -0.64
CA PHE A 347 -8.07 -11.64 -0.97
C PHE A 347 -7.97 -10.65 0.19
N TYR A 348 -8.88 -10.71 1.17
CA TYR A 348 -9.00 -9.70 2.25
C TYR A 348 -8.56 -10.29 3.59
N TYR A 349 -7.40 -9.86 4.09
CA TYR A 349 -6.85 -10.32 5.36
C TYR A 349 -7.71 -9.88 6.56
N GLY A 350 -8.04 -10.84 7.44
CA GLY A 350 -8.76 -10.54 8.69
C GLY A 350 -10.23 -10.12 8.52
N ALA A 351 -10.84 -10.35 7.34
CA ALA A 351 -12.20 -9.90 7.03
C ALA A 351 -13.23 -11.03 6.90
#